data_b5eecf17c12b965ed9bfbf9864310f58
#
_entry.id   b5eecf17c12b965ed9bfbf9864310f58
#
_cell.length_a   1.000
_cell.length_b   1.000
_cell.length_c   1.000
_cell.angle_alpha   90.00
_cell.angle_beta   90.00
_cell.angle_gamma   90.00
#
_symmetry.space_group_name_H-M   'P 1'
#
loop_
_entity.id
_entity.type
_entity.pdbx_description
1 polymer ?
#
loop_
_entity_poly.entity_id
_entity_poly.type
_entity_poly.pdbx_seq_one_letter_code
_entity_poly.pdbx_strand_id
1 'polypeptide(L)'
;LTPMSEVAGRMSIQVGATALQKANGGFGVLLGGVPGVAPARVVILGGGVAGTNATQMAVGLGAQVTVVDRSLKRLRELDVQFGSQIETAYSTIEAVERLVLQADLVIGAVLVTGAAAPKLVTRDMVRRMEKGAVIVDIAIDQGGCFETSKPTTHADPTYVVDGVVHYCVTNMPGAVPRTSTFALTNATLPYARALADLGWRKALARDAGFAAGLNVHEGAITHEAVAHDLGMEYKPVAL
;
A
#
# COMPACT_ATOMS: atom_id res chain seq x y z
N LEU A 1 -8.27 2.35 8.74
CA LEU A 1 -7.10 2.23 7.84
C LEU A 1 -7.42 2.61 6.39
N THR A 2 -8.65 2.34 5.88
CA THR A 2 -9.01 2.56 4.47
C THR A 2 -8.60 3.94 3.93
N PRO A 3 -8.92 5.09 4.55
CA PRO A 3 -8.55 6.40 3.98
C PRO A 3 -7.04 6.58 3.78
N MET A 4 -6.24 6.09 4.71
CA MET A 4 -4.78 6.20 4.58
C MET A 4 -4.22 5.27 3.50
N SER A 5 -4.81 4.09 3.32
CA SER A 5 -4.48 3.19 2.20
C SER A 5 -4.86 3.78 0.85
N GLU A 6 -5.97 4.52 0.77
CA GLU A 6 -6.36 5.26 -0.44
C GLU A 6 -5.35 6.36 -0.78
N VAL A 7 -4.95 7.15 0.22
CA VAL A 7 -3.93 8.21 0.03
C VAL A 7 -2.59 7.60 -0.37
N ALA A 8 -2.12 6.55 0.33
CA ALA A 8 -0.85 5.89 0.02
C ALA A 8 -0.83 5.31 -1.40
N GLY A 9 -1.92 4.62 -1.80
CA GLY A 9 -2.05 4.08 -3.16
C GLY A 9 -1.93 5.16 -4.23
N ARG A 10 -2.63 6.29 -4.06
CA ARG A 10 -2.57 7.41 -5.01
C ARG A 10 -1.19 8.05 -5.04
N MET A 11 -0.58 8.25 -3.86
CA MET A 11 0.76 8.81 -3.76
C MET A 11 1.83 7.93 -4.38
N SER A 12 1.70 6.60 -4.31
CA SER A 12 2.72 5.69 -4.82
C SER A 12 3.04 5.93 -6.30
N ILE A 13 2.04 6.30 -7.09
CA ILE A 13 2.22 6.61 -8.51
C ILE A 13 2.87 7.98 -8.70
N GLN A 14 2.53 8.99 -7.89
CA GLN A 14 3.17 10.31 -7.98
C GLN A 14 4.67 10.23 -7.64
N VAL A 15 5.01 9.56 -6.53
CA VAL A 15 6.42 9.42 -6.12
C VAL A 15 7.18 8.50 -7.05
N GLY A 16 6.53 7.44 -7.57
CA GLY A 16 7.11 6.54 -8.56
C GLY A 16 7.43 7.26 -9.88
N ALA A 17 6.50 8.08 -10.38
CA ALA A 17 6.71 8.89 -11.57
C ALA A 17 7.86 9.90 -11.39
N THR A 18 7.96 10.49 -10.20
CA THR A 18 9.06 11.40 -9.86
C THR A 18 10.39 10.65 -9.80
N ALA A 19 10.43 9.47 -9.19
CA ALA A 19 11.63 8.65 -9.09
C ALA A 19 12.12 8.10 -10.44
N LEU A 20 11.22 7.91 -11.43
CA LEU A 20 11.60 7.53 -12.80
C LEU A 20 12.35 8.61 -13.56
N GLN A 21 12.31 9.87 -13.09
CA GLN A 21 13.06 10.96 -13.72
C GLN A 21 14.57 10.77 -13.56
N LYS A 22 15.33 11.17 -14.59
CA LYS A 22 16.80 10.98 -14.61
C LYS A 22 17.50 11.62 -13.42
N ALA A 23 17.05 12.81 -13.01
CA ALA A 23 17.61 13.55 -11.87
C ALA A 23 17.44 12.83 -10.53
N ASN A 24 16.48 11.89 -10.44
CA ASN A 24 16.16 11.14 -9.21
C ASN A 24 16.66 9.68 -9.25
N GLY A 25 17.55 9.37 -10.20
CA GLY A 25 18.15 8.04 -10.33
C GLY A 25 17.40 7.09 -11.28
N GLY A 26 16.21 7.47 -11.74
CA GLY A 26 15.45 6.71 -12.72
C GLY A 26 16.07 6.74 -14.11
N PHE A 27 15.64 5.85 -15.00
CA PHE A 27 16.18 5.80 -16.37
C PHE A 27 15.51 6.77 -17.35
N GLY A 28 14.57 7.61 -16.88
CA GLY A 28 14.05 8.74 -17.65
C GLY A 28 12.80 8.40 -18.47
N VAL A 29 11.91 7.57 -17.95
CA VAL A 29 10.64 7.20 -18.60
C VAL A 29 9.49 8.08 -18.08
N LEU A 30 8.64 8.51 -19.01
CA LEU A 30 7.38 9.18 -18.72
C LEU A 30 6.25 8.15 -18.61
N LEU A 31 5.47 8.15 -17.54
CA LEU A 31 4.43 7.15 -17.30
C LEU A 31 3.45 6.98 -18.46
N GLY A 32 2.94 8.07 -19.00
CA GLY A 32 1.96 8.03 -20.08
C GLY A 32 2.55 7.93 -21.49
N GLY A 33 3.87 7.93 -21.62
CA GLY A 33 4.50 8.06 -22.94
C GLY A 33 4.12 9.36 -23.66
N VAL A 34 4.32 9.39 -24.96
CA VAL A 34 3.84 10.47 -25.86
C VAL A 34 3.51 9.85 -27.24
N PRO A 35 2.81 10.53 -28.14
CA PRO A 35 2.58 9.98 -29.48
C PRO A 35 3.86 9.47 -30.13
N GLY A 36 3.86 8.19 -30.52
CA GLY A 36 5.02 7.51 -31.07
C GLY A 36 5.99 6.88 -30.06
N VAL A 37 5.79 7.09 -28.75
CA VAL A 37 6.59 6.48 -27.67
C VAL A 37 5.67 5.79 -26.68
N ALA A 38 5.90 4.50 -26.44
CA ALA A 38 5.08 3.68 -25.54
C ALA A 38 5.06 4.23 -24.10
N PRO A 39 3.95 4.06 -23.38
CA PRO A 39 3.87 4.37 -21.96
C PRO A 39 4.69 3.40 -21.12
N ALA A 40 4.99 3.79 -19.89
CA ALA A 40 5.66 2.96 -18.90
C ALA A 40 4.80 1.76 -18.47
N ARG A 41 5.48 0.65 -18.17
CA ARG A 41 4.87 -0.55 -17.59
C ARG A 41 4.86 -0.46 -16.08
N VAL A 42 3.66 -0.39 -15.50
CA VAL A 42 3.43 -0.33 -14.04
C VAL A 42 2.86 -1.66 -13.57
N VAL A 43 3.56 -2.31 -12.67
CA VAL A 43 3.12 -3.56 -12.04
C VAL A 43 2.72 -3.28 -10.59
N ILE A 44 1.49 -3.66 -10.22
CA ILE A 44 0.95 -3.44 -8.88
C ILE A 44 0.76 -4.80 -8.21
N LEU A 45 1.53 -5.07 -7.18
CA LEU A 45 1.47 -6.30 -6.40
C LEU A 45 0.47 -6.10 -5.24
N GLY A 46 -0.69 -6.73 -5.37
CA GLY A 46 -1.83 -6.63 -4.46
C GLY A 46 -2.92 -5.67 -4.94
N GLY A 47 -4.11 -6.21 -5.17
CA GLY A 47 -5.30 -5.49 -5.63
C GLY A 47 -6.20 -4.94 -4.51
N GLY A 48 -5.71 -4.83 -3.27
CA GLY A 48 -6.44 -4.28 -2.12
C GLY A 48 -6.77 -2.79 -2.27
N VAL A 49 -7.11 -2.11 -1.17
CA VAL A 49 -7.48 -0.69 -1.20
C VAL A 49 -6.35 0.17 -1.79
N ALA A 50 -5.12 0.00 -1.30
CA ALA A 50 -3.97 0.77 -1.79
C ALA A 50 -3.67 0.46 -3.26
N GLY A 51 -3.64 -0.84 -3.63
CA GLY A 51 -3.37 -1.24 -5.01
C GLY A 51 -4.44 -0.75 -6.00
N THR A 52 -5.72 -0.76 -5.62
CA THR A 52 -6.80 -0.22 -6.46
C THR A 52 -6.63 1.28 -6.70
N ASN A 53 -6.27 2.04 -5.66
CA ASN A 53 -6.04 3.46 -5.79
C ASN A 53 -4.76 3.78 -6.59
N ALA A 54 -3.72 2.96 -6.47
CA ALA A 54 -2.55 3.02 -7.34
C ALA A 54 -2.93 2.74 -8.80
N THR A 55 -3.73 1.69 -9.04
CA THR A 55 -4.24 1.35 -10.38
C THR A 55 -4.98 2.52 -11.02
N GLN A 56 -5.91 3.13 -10.28
CA GLN A 56 -6.69 4.27 -10.76
C GLN A 56 -5.80 5.44 -11.20
N MET A 57 -4.77 5.74 -10.40
CA MET A 57 -3.84 6.83 -10.73
C MET A 57 -2.94 6.48 -11.92
N ALA A 58 -2.41 5.26 -11.99
CA ALA A 58 -1.56 4.84 -13.10
C ALA A 58 -2.31 4.81 -14.43
N VAL A 59 -3.55 4.31 -14.44
CA VAL A 59 -4.46 4.36 -15.60
C VAL A 59 -4.76 5.81 -15.98
N GLY A 60 -5.08 6.68 -14.99
CA GLY A 60 -5.35 8.09 -15.24
C GLY A 60 -4.16 8.87 -15.82
N LEU A 61 -2.94 8.41 -15.59
CA LEU A 61 -1.71 8.96 -16.20
C LEU A 61 -1.33 8.28 -17.52
N GLY A 62 -2.13 7.32 -17.99
CA GLY A 62 -1.93 6.67 -19.29
C GLY A 62 -0.87 5.57 -19.28
N ALA A 63 -0.48 5.04 -18.14
CA ALA A 63 0.48 3.93 -18.05
C ALA A 63 -0.12 2.61 -18.53
N GLN A 64 0.72 1.67 -18.93
CA GLN A 64 0.37 0.25 -19.09
C GLN A 64 0.34 -0.41 -17.70
N VAL A 65 -0.83 -0.85 -17.24
CA VAL A 65 -1.00 -1.31 -15.85
C VAL A 65 -1.32 -2.78 -15.80
N THR A 66 -0.55 -3.54 -15.02
CA THR A 66 -0.86 -4.92 -14.66
C THR A 66 -1.03 -5.04 -13.14
N VAL A 67 -2.17 -5.56 -12.70
CA VAL A 67 -2.45 -5.82 -11.28
C VAL A 67 -2.30 -7.31 -10.98
N VAL A 68 -1.52 -7.63 -9.96
CA VAL A 68 -1.24 -9.00 -9.54
C VAL A 68 -1.92 -9.27 -8.20
N ASP A 69 -2.77 -10.28 -8.11
CA ASP A 69 -3.38 -10.71 -6.84
C ASP A 69 -3.58 -12.22 -6.82
N ARG A 70 -3.62 -12.82 -5.63
CA ARG A 70 -3.92 -14.25 -5.45
C ARG A 70 -5.42 -14.55 -5.35
N SER A 71 -6.26 -13.53 -5.20
CA SER A 71 -7.70 -13.67 -5.11
C SER A 71 -8.36 -13.50 -6.48
N LEU A 72 -8.80 -14.60 -7.09
CA LEU A 72 -9.56 -14.54 -8.35
C LEU A 72 -10.83 -13.70 -8.22
N LYS A 73 -11.46 -13.69 -7.04
CA LYS A 73 -12.61 -12.82 -6.78
C LYS A 73 -12.19 -11.36 -6.95
N ARG A 74 -11.06 -10.98 -6.32
CA ARG A 74 -10.55 -9.60 -6.40
C ARG A 74 -10.16 -9.21 -7.83
N LEU A 75 -9.50 -10.11 -8.56
CA LEU A 75 -9.15 -9.87 -9.96
C LEU A 75 -10.39 -9.63 -10.84
N ARG A 76 -11.49 -10.39 -10.63
CA ARG A 76 -12.76 -10.15 -11.34
C ARG A 76 -13.38 -8.79 -11.00
N GLU A 77 -13.33 -8.37 -9.72
CA GLU A 77 -13.82 -7.06 -9.30
C GLU A 77 -13.03 -5.92 -9.98
N LEU A 78 -11.71 -6.07 -10.10
CA LEU A 78 -10.85 -5.10 -10.79
C LEU A 78 -11.09 -5.09 -12.30
N ASP A 79 -11.28 -6.25 -12.91
CA ASP A 79 -11.61 -6.39 -14.32
C ASP A 79 -12.95 -5.68 -14.65
N VAL A 80 -13.98 -5.86 -13.82
CA VAL A 80 -15.24 -5.14 -13.96
C VAL A 80 -15.07 -3.62 -13.76
N GLN A 81 -14.21 -3.20 -12.83
CA GLN A 81 -14.03 -1.79 -12.48
C GLN A 81 -13.24 -1.02 -13.56
N PHE A 82 -12.21 -1.63 -14.13
CA PHE A 82 -11.28 -0.95 -15.05
C PHE A 82 -11.37 -1.43 -16.50
N GLY A 83 -12.02 -2.57 -16.74
CA GLY A 83 -12.15 -3.16 -18.08
C GLY A 83 -10.80 -3.36 -18.77
N SER A 84 -10.74 -3.03 -20.04
CA SER A 84 -9.54 -3.18 -20.88
C SER A 84 -8.41 -2.19 -20.59
N GLN A 85 -8.56 -1.31 -19.58
CA GLN A 85 -7.53 -0.34 -19.22
C GLN A 85 -6.41 -0.96 -18.39
N ILE A 86 -6.61 -2.17 -17.88
CA ILE A 86 -5.61 -2.91 -17.10
C ILE A 86 -5.49 -4.35 -17.58
N GLU A 87 -4.38 -4.95 -17.26
CA GLU A 87 -4.22 -6.40 -17.25
C GLU A 87 -4.31 -6.91 -15.81
N THR A 88 -4.88 -8.10 -15.63
CA THR A 88 -4.89 -8.80 -14.35
C THR A 88 -4.08 -10.08 -14.43
N ALA A 89 -3.31 -10.39 -13.39
CA ALA A 89 -2.52 -11.60 -13.33
C ALA A 89 -2.69 -12.31 -11.98
N TYR A 90 -2.83 -13.63 -12.03
CA TYR A 90 -2.81 -14.43 -10.81
C TYR A 90 -1.39 -14.53 -10.27
N SER A 91 -1.25 -14.31 -8.95
CA SER A 91 0.04 -14.24 -8.27
C SER A 91 0.68 -15.64 -8.10
N THR A 92 1.42 -16.08 -9.12
CA THR A 92 2.40 -17.17 -8.99
C THR A 92 3.81 -16.58 -8.95
N ILE A 93 4.79 -17.36 -8.49
CA ILE A 93 6.19 -16.92 -8.45
C ILE A 93 6.67 -16.54 -9.86
N GLU A 94 6.38 -17.37 -10.86
CA GLU A 94 6.77 -17.14 -12.26
C GLU A 94 6.10 -15.90 -12.86
N ALA A 95 4.81 -15.68 -12.55
CA ALA A 95 4.09 -14.51 -13.03
C ALA A 95 4.66 -13.22 -12.42
N VAL A 96 4.90 -13.22 -11.10
CA VAL A 96 5.51 -12.08 -10.41
C VAL A 96 6.90 -11.80 -10.97
N GLU A 97 7.77 -12.81 -11.08
CA GLU A 97 9.11 -12.66 -11.62
C GLU A 97 9.07 -12.05 -13.03
N ARG A 98 8.34 -12.68 -13.95
CA ARG A 98 8.25 -12.22 -15.34
C ARG A 98 7.77 -10.77 -15.45
N LEU A 99 6.76 -10.39 -14.67
CA LEU A 99 6.17 -9.05 -14.69
C LEU A 99 7.13 -8.02 -14.09
N VAL A 100 7.74 -8.33 -12.94
CA VAL A 100 8.69 -7.44 -12.24
C VAL A 100 9.92 -7.15 -13.12
N LEU A 101 10.45 -8.16 -13.81
CA LEU A 101 11.61 -7.97 -14.69
C LEU A 101 11.34 -7.10 -15.92
N GLN A 102 10.08 -6.95 -16.30
CA GLN A 102 9.66 -6.12 -17.45
C GLN A 102 9.13 -4.75 -17.02
N ALA A 103 8.95 -4.52 -15.71
CA ALA A 103 8.34 -3.31 -15.20
C ALA A 103 9.31 -2.13 -15.17
N ASP A 104 8.79 -0.95 -15.47
CA ASP A 104 9.46 0.32 -15.25
C ASP A 104 9.22 0.82 -13.82
N LEU A 105 8.01 0.54 -13.29
CA LEU A 105 7.60 0.87 -11.93
C LEU A 105 6.86 -0.32 -11.29
N VAL A 106 7.31 -0.73 -10.11
CA VAL A 106 6.64 -1.77 -9.32
C VAL A 106 6.11 -1.17 -8.01
N ILE A 107 4.81 -1.37 -7.76
CA ILE A 107 4.16 -0.94 -6.52
C ILE A 107 3.89 -2.16 -5.63
N GLY A 108 4.46 -2.18 -4.44
CA GLY A 108 4.17 -3.15 -3.40
C GLY A 108 2.99 -2.71 -2.54
N ALA A 109 1.83 -3.33 -2.71
CA ALA A 109 0.58 -2.97 -2.05
C ALA A 109 -0.10 -4.17 -1.35
N VAL A 110 0.67 -5.21 -1.02
CA VAL A 110 0.16 -6.39 -0.32
C VAL A 110 0.07 -6.10 1.17
N LEU A 111 -1.11 -6.31 1.72
CA LEU A 111 -1.37 -6.22 3.15
C LEU A 111 -1.89 -7.57 3.65
N VAL A 112 -1.27 -8.10 4.70
CA VAL A 112 -1.78 -9.25 5.44
C VAL A 112 -2.18 -8.78 6.83
N THR A 113 -3.48 -8.88 7.15
CA THR A 113 -3.99 -8.43 8.44
C THR A 113 -3.36 -9.25 9.58
N GLY A 114 -2.73 -8.55 10.53
CA GLY A 114 -2.11 -9.18 11.71
C GLY A 114 -0.83 -9.96 11.45
N ALA A 115 -0.20 -9.82 10.26
CA ALA A 115 1.05 -10.50 9.93
C ALA A 115 1.99 -9.62 9.11
N ALA A 116 3.27 -9.99 9.05
CA ALA A 116 4.23 -9.37 8.15
C ALA A 116 3.84 -9.59 6.68
N ALA A 117 4.15 -8.61 5.83
CA ALA A 117 3.94 -8.75 4.39
C ALA A 117 4.84 -9.89 3.84
N PRO A 118 4.31 -10.75 2.93
CA PRO A 118 5.13 -11.79 2.30
C PRO A 118 6.16 -11.14 1.37
N LYS A 119 7.38 -11.68 1.34
CA LYS A 119 8.41 -11.25 0.40
C LYS A 119 8.11 -11.86 -0.98
N LEU A 120 7.44 -11.08 -1.83
CA LEU A 120 7.05 -11.51 -3.17
C LEU A 120 8.16 -11.31 -4.21
N VAL A 121 9.03 -10.34 -4.00
CA VAL A 121 10.13 -10.01 -4.92
C VAL A 121 11.46 -10.23 -4.20
N THR A 122 12.23 -11.17 -4.73
CA THR A 122 13.53 -11.52 -4.17
C THR A 122 14.61 -10.51 -4.59
N ARG A 123 15.73 -10.51 -3.88
CA ARG A 123 16.89 -9.70 -4.25
C ARG A 123 17.43 -10.07 -5.64
N ASP A 124 17.37 -11.35 -6.02
CA ASP A 124 17.79 -11.77 -7.37
C ASP A 124 16.90 -11.17 -8.47
N MET A 125 15.59 -11.14 -8.27
CA MET A 125 14.67 -10.46 -9.19
C MET A 125 15.04 -8.98 -9.31
N VAL A 126 15.26 -8.26 -8.19
CA VAL A 126 15.65 -6.84 -8.20
C VAL A 126 16.95 -6.62 -8.98
N ARG A 127 17.96 -7.47 -8.77
CA ARG A 127 19.24 -7.37 -9.50
C ARG A 127 19.09 -7.52 -11.02
N ARG A 128 18.07 -8.25 -11.46
CA ARG A 128 17.76 -8.53 -12.88
C ARG A 128 16.78 -7.53 -13.50
N MET A 129 16.20 -6.62 -12.71
CA MET A 129 15.40 -5.50 -13.24
C MET A 129 16.26 -4.55 -14.07
N GLU A 130 15.60 -3.78 -14.94
CA GLU A 130 16.26 -2.70 -15.69
C GLU A 130 16.84 -1.65 -14.72
N LYS A 131 18.08 -1.24 -14.95
CA LYS A 131 18.73 -0.22 -14.11
C LYS A 131 18.04 1.13 -14.28
N GLY A 132 17.67 1.74 -13.15
CA GLY A 132 16.85 2.95 -13.12
C GLY A 132 15.34 2.68 -13.12
N ALA A 133 14.91 1.41 -13.11
CA ALA A 133 13.55 1.05 -12.73
C ALA A 133 13.28 1.43 -11.26
N VAL A 134 12.01 1.57 -10.90
CA VAL A 134 11.58 2.07 -9.59
C VAL A 134 10.71 1.07 -8.86
N ILE A 135 10.96 0.91 -7.58
CA ILE A 135 10.13 0.18 -6.63
C ILE A 135 9.56 1.18 -5.61
N VAL A 136 8.24 1.14 -5.40
CA VAL A 136 7.55 1.84 -4.31
C VAL A 136 6.88 0.81 -3.41
N ASP A 137 7.35 0.68 -2.18
CA ASP A 137 6.81 -0.30 -1.22
C ASP A 137 5.87 0.36 -0.21
N ILE A 138 4.56 0.32 -0.48
CA ILE A 138 3.53 0.80 0.46
C ILE A 138 3.42 -0.11 1.69
N ALA A 139 3.77 -1.39 1.54
CA ALA A 139 3.70 -2.39 2.61
C ALA A 139 4.85 -2.28 3.61
N ILE A 140 5.71 -1.27 3.50
CA ILE A 140 6.93 -1.11 4.32
C ILE A 140 6.63 -1.09 5.83
N ASP A 141 5.49 -0.53 6.26
CA ASP A 141 5.07 -0.53 7.67
C ASP A 141 4.87 -1.94 8.25
N GLN A 142 4.69 -2.94 7.39
CA GLN A 142 4.58 -4.37 7.73
C GLN A 142 5.80 -5.17 7.27
N GLY A 143 6.96 -4.53 7.16
CA GLY A 143 8.22 -5.14 6.75
C GLY A 143 8.46 -5.13 5.24
N GLY A 144 7.52 -4.67 4.42
CA GLY A 144 7.64 -4.59 2.96
C GLY A 144 7.53 -5.93 2.23
N CYS A 145 7.14 -5.90 0.96
CA CYS A 145 7.00 -7.10 0.13
C CYS A 145 8.18 -7.37 -0.82
N PHE A 146 9.26 -6.60 -0.73
CA PHE A 146 10.53 -6.86 -1.41
C PHE A 146 11.61 -7.25 -0.40
N GLU A 147 12.48 -8.19 -0.74
CA GLU A 147 13.61 -8.55 0.13
C GLU A 147 14.59 -7.39 0.34
N THR A 148 14.66 -6.48 -0.63
CA THR A 148 15.52 -5.31 -0.62
C THR A 148 14.92 -4.09 0.08
N SER A 149 13.65 -4.16 0.51
CA SER A 149 12.97 -3.05 1.20
C SER A 149 13.57 -2.79 2.57
N LYS A 150 13.84 -1.53 2.84
CA LYS A 150 14.20 -0.99 4.15
C LYS A 150 13.47 0.34 4.37
N PRO A 151 12.97 0.63 5.58
CA PRO A 151 12.26 1.87 5.87
C PRO A 151 13.10 3.10 5.56
N THR A 152 12.46 4.10 4.96
CA THR A 152 13.03 5.44 4.73
C THR A 152 12.13 6.52 5.34
N THR A 153 12.57 7.76 5.26
CA THR A 153 11.86 8.92 5.82
C THR A 153 11.49 9.92 4.72
N HIS A 154 10.61 10.86 5.03
CA HIS A 154 10.27 11.94 4.09
C HIS A 154 11.46 12.87 3.77
N ALA A 155 12.45 12.95 4.66
CA ALA A 155 13.65 13.76 4.45
C ALA A 155 14.67 13.07 3.52
N ASP A 156 14.76 11.75 3.56
CA ASP A 156 15.61 10.93 2.71
C ASP A 156 14.78 9.74 2.17
N PRO A 157 13.96 9.98 1.14
CA PRO A 157 12.88 9.05 0.76
C PRO A 157 13.32 7.87 -0.09
N THR A 158 14.47 7.96 -0.75
CA THR A 158 14.91 6.97 -1.74
C THR A 158 16.31 6.44 -1.47
N TYR A 159 16.56 5.25 -1.94
CA TYR A 159 17.90 4.65 -2.02
C TYR A 159 17.99 3.74 -3.25
N VAL A 160 19.20 3.34 -3.63
CA VAL A 160 19.41 2.47 -4.78
C VAL A 160 19.98 1.13 -4.34
N VAL A 161 19.42 0.03 -4.84
CA VAL A 161 19.96 -1.33 -4.68
C VAL A 161 20.06 -1.96 -6.06
N ASP A 162 21.24 -2.46 -6.39
CA ASP A 162 21.52 -3.14 -7.66
C ASP A 162 21.09 -2.31 -8.90
N GLY A 163 21.11 -0.96 -8.79
CA GLY A 163 20.72 -0.03 -9.85
C GLY A 163 19.21 0.30 -9.91
N VAL A 164 18.39 -0.28 -9.04
CA VAL A 164 16.95 -0.01 -8.92
C VAL A 164 16.67 0.99 -7.80
N VAL A 165 15.89 2.02 -8.09
CA VAL A 165 15.50 3.05 -7.10
C VAL A 165 14.38 2.51 -6.22
N HIS A 166 14.54 2.64 -4.92
CA HIS A 166 13.56 2.22 -3.92
C HIS A 166 13.00 3.43 -3.18
N TYR A 167 11.67 3.53 -3.11
CA TYR A 167 10.95 4.45 -2.25
C TYR A 167 10.16 3.63 -1.22
N CYS A 168 10.58 3.71 0.03
CA CYS A 168 10.04 2.90 1.13
C CYS A 168 9.73 3.77 2.36
N VAL A 169 9.17 4.95 2.14
CA VAL A 169 8.84 5.90 3.22
C VAL A 169 7.72 5.34 4.08
N THR A 170 7.98 5.21 5.38
CA THR A 170 6.96 4.89 6.35
C THR A 170 5.97 6.05 6.47
N ASN A 171 4.69 5.72 6.63
CA ASN A 171 3.63 6.74 6.70
C ASN A 171 3.63 7.69 5.48
N MET A 172 3.63 7.14 4.27
CA MET A 172 3.52 7.91 3.03
C MET A 172 2.44 9.02 3.08
N PRO A 173 1.23 8.77 3.64
CA PRO A 173 0.19 9.79 3.76
C PRO A 173 0.62 11.05 4.53
N GLY A 174 1.64 10.98 5.36
CA GLY A 174 2.21 12.12 6.09
C GLY A 174 2.81 13.21 5.18
N ALA A 175 3.17 12.88 3.95
CA ALA A 175 3.66 13.89 2.97
C ALA A 175 2.54 14.80 2.43
N VAL A 176 1.28 14.41 2.57
CA VAL A 176 0.12 15.18 2.12
C VAL A 176 -0.88 15.41 3.26
N PRO A 177 -0.45 16.09 4.35
CA PRO A 177 -1.21 16.13 5.61
C PRO A 177 -2.59 16.77 5.47
N ARG A 178 -2.76 17.74 4.59
CA ARG A 178 -4.07 18.36 4.35
C ARG A 178 -5.09 17.34 3.85
N THR A 179 -4.75 16.56 2.83
CA THR A 179 -5.64 15.51 2.29
C THR A 179 -5.87 14.41 3.32
N SER A 180 -4.80 13.95 3.96
CA SER A 180 -4.84 12.85 4.94
C SER A 180 -5.68 13.20 6.16
N THR A 181 -5.55 14.42 6.70
CA THR A 181 -6.33 14.88 7.84
C THR A 181 -7.82 14.92 7.52
N PHE A 182 -8.22 15.50 6.40
CA PHE A 182 -9.64 15.53 6.03
C PHE A 182 -10.20 14.13 5.76
N ALA A 183 -9.47 13.29 5.05
CA ALA A 183 -9.90 11.91 4.78
C ALA A 183 -10.08 11.12 6.10
N LEU A 184 -9.13 11.25 7.02
CA LEU A 184 -9.20 10.57 8.32
C LEU A 184 -10.33 11.14 9.19
N THR A 185 -10.45 12.46 9.28
CA THR A 185 -11.50 13.13 10.06
C THR A 185 -12.90 12.74 9.57
N ASN A 186 -13.13 12.73 8.26
CA ASN A 186 -14.41 12.30 7.69
C ASN A 186 -14.78 10.87 8.11
N ALA A 187 -13.81 9.97 8.21
CA ALA A 187 -14.03 8.59 8.62
C ALA A 187 -14.19 8.43 10.14
N THR A 188 -13.53 9.26 10.97
CA THR A 188 -13.47 9.08 12.42
C THR A 188 -14.49 9.94 13.19
N LEU A 189 -14.94 11.06 12.61
CA LEU A 189 -15.87 11.99 13.26
C LEU A 189 -17.17 11.32 13.76
N PRO A 190 -17.83 10.42 13.03
CA PRO A 190 -19.03 9.74 13.54
C PRO A 190 -18.78 8.98 14.85
N TYR A 191 -17.63 8.32 14.97
CA TYR A 191 -17.23 7.58 16.16
C TYR A 191 -16.87 8.53 17.33
N ALA A 192 -16.15 9.61 17.05
CA ALA A 192 -15.84 10.64 18.05
C ALA A 192 -17.12 11.26 18.62
N ARG A 193 -18.10 11.56 17.75
CA ARG A 193 -19.41 12.06 18.19
C ARG A 193 -20.16 11.03 19.04
N ALA A 194 -20.18 9.76 18.62
CA ALA A 194 -20.83 8.70 19.39
C ALA A 194 -20.23 8.58 20.81
N LEU A 195 -18.91 8.70 20.94
CA LEU A 195 -18.24 8.70 22.26
C LEU A 195 -18.63 9.92 23.09
N ALA A 196 -18.70 11.11 22.48
CA ALA A 196 -19.05 12.35 23.18
C ALA A 196 -20.53 12.35 23.65
N ASP A 197 -21.43 11.89 22.78
CA ASP A 197 -22.88 11.95 23.05
C ASP A 197 -23.35 10.85 24.01
N LEU A 198 -22.75 9.65 23.96
CA LEU A 198 -23.26 8.46 24.66
C LEU A 198 -22.35 7.99 25.81
N GLY A 199 -21.12 8.46 25.86
CA GLY A 199 -20.05 7.86 26.66
C GLY A 199 -19.57 6.54 26.05
N TRP A 200 -18.35 6.14 26.40
CA TRP A 200 -17.67 5.04 25.74
C TRP A 200 -18.40 3.68 25.82
N ARG A 201 -18.97 3.30 26.98
CA ARG A 201 -19.66 2.01 27.13
C ARG A 201 -20.86 1.88 26.21
N LYS A 202 -21.74 2.90 26.16
CA LYS A 202 -22.93 2.88 25.32
C LYS A 202 -22.58 2.98 23.82
N ALA A 203 -21.55 3.75 23.48
CA ALA A 203 -21.10 3.89 22.12
C ALA A 203 -20.55 2.55 21.58
N LEU A 204 -19.69 1.88 22.36
CA LEU A 204 -19.11 0.59 21.96
C LEU A 204 -20.15 -0.54 21.93
N ALA A 205 -21.09 -0.57 22.89
CA ALA A 205 -22.14 -1.58 22.94
C ALA A 205 -23.09 -1.57 21.72
N ARG A 206 -23.13 -0.46 20.95
CA ARG A 206 -23.99 -0.33 19.75
C ARG A 206 -23.37 -0.85 18.48
N ASP A 207 -22.06 -1.04 18.43
CA ASP A 207 -21.31 -1.38 17.23
C ASP A 207 -20.16 -2.33 17.59
N ALA A 208 -20.27 -3.60 17.18
CA ALA A 208 -19.28 -4.62 17.47
C ALA A 208 -17.91 -4.31 16.83
N GLY A 209 -17.88 -3.66 15.66
CA GLY A 209 -16.65 -3.20 15.03
C GLY A 209 -15.97 -2.10 15.83
N PHE A 210 -16.77 -1.19 16.40
CA PHE A 210 -16.26 -0.14 17.28
C PHE A 210 -15.78 -0.71 18.61
N ALA A 211 -16.49 -1.69 19.18
CA ALA A 211 -16.11 -2.41 20.40
C ALA A 211 -14.76 -3.13 20.25
N ALA A 212 -14.50 -3.72 19.07
CA ALA A 212 -13.22 -4.35 18.75
C ALA A 212 -12.03 -3.37 18.74
N GLY A 213 -12.28 -2.07 18.69
CA GLY A 213 -11.27 -1.02 18.80
C GLY A 213 -10.81 -0.72 20.25
N LEU A 214 -11.45 -1.30 21.27
CA LEU A 214 -11.06 -1.11 22.66
C LEU A 214 -9.83 -1.97 22.99
N ASN A 215 -8.67 -1.35 22.98
CA ASN A 215 -7.39 -2.06 23.22
C ASN A 215 -6.92 -1.98 24.67
N VAL A 216 -7.23 -0.89 25.39
CA VAL A 216 -6.81 -0.66 26.78
C VAL A 216 -7.94 -0.03 27.56
N HIS A 217 -8.20 -0.53 28.78
CA HIS A 217 -9.13 0.06 29.74
C HIS A 217 -8.56 -0.08 31.15
N GLU A 218 -8.52 1.03 31.90
CA GLU A 218 -8.02 1.08 33.28
C GLU A 218 -6.63 0.41 33.48
N GLY A 219 -5.73 0.62 32.48
CA GLY A 219 -4.37 0.07 32.52
C GLY A 219 -4.26 -1.41 32.14
N ALA A 220 -5.37 -2.07 31.81
CA ALA A 220 -5.37 -3.47 31.36
C ALA A 220 -5.55 -3.55 29.83
N ILE A 221 -4.91 -4.55 29.19
CA ILE A 221 -5.08 -4.81 27.77
C ILE A 221 -6.36 -5.62 27.55
N THR A 222 -7.24 -5.08 26.71
CA THR A 222 -8.59 -5.60 26.46
C THR A 222 -8.78 -6.17 25.06
N HIS A 223 -7.69 -6.26 24.27
CA HIS A 223 -7.66 -6.87 22.95
C HIS A 223 -6.71 -8.08 22.97
N GLU A 224 -7.25 -9.28 22.71
CA GLU A 224 -6.53 -10.55 22.88
C GLU A 224 -5.25 -10.65 22.04
N ALA A 225 -5.31 -10.29 20.76
CA ALA A 225 -4.15 -10.35 19.88
C ALA A 225 -3.03 -9.37 20.33
N VAL A 226 -3.40 -8.17 20.81
CA VAL A 226 -2.44 -7.20 21.34
C VAL A 226 -1.78 -7.72 22.61
N ALA A 227 -2.56 -8.33 23.51
CA ALA A 227 -2.02 -8.94 24.75
C ALA A 227 -1.03 -10.06 24.43
N HIS A 228 -1.39 -10.94 23.48
CA HIS A 228 -0.52 -12.03 23.01
C HIS A 228 0.81 -11.51 22.45
N ASP A 229 0.75 -10.56 21.50
CA ASP A 229 1.95 -10.02 20.83
C ASP A 229 2.89 -9.27 21.77
N LEU A 230 2.33 -8.65 22.81
CA LEU A 230 3.12 -7.94 23.82
C LEU A 230 3.56 -8.85 25.00
N GLY A 231 3.12 -10.11 25.03
CA GLY A 231 3.35 -11.01 26.18
C GLY A 231 2.72 -10.51 27.48
N MET A 232 1.57 -9.81 27.38
CA MET A 232 0.87 -9.22 28.53
C MET A 232 -0.46 -9.95 28.81
N GLU A 233 -1.00 -9.75 30.03
CA GLU A 233 -2.26 -10.36 30.42
C GLU A 233 -3.44 -9.74 29.66
N TYR A 234 -4.30 -10.59 29.08
CA TYR A 234 -5.57 -10.17 28.47
C TYR A 234 -6.67 -10.07 29.53
N LYS A 235 -7.35 -8.92 29.59
CA LYS A 235 -8.50 -8.69 30.48
C LYS A 235 -9.71 -8.20 29.69
N PRO A 236 -10.66 -9.07 29.37
CA PRO A 236 -11.88 -8.67 28.66
C PRO A 236 -12.72 -7.70 29.45
N VAL A 237 -13.36 -6.76 28.77
CA VAL A 237 -14.29 -5.78 29.37
C VAL A 237 -15.70 -6.10 28.91
N ALA A 238 -16.63 -6.25 29.85
CA ALA A 238 -18.06 -6.31 29.57
C ALA A 238 -18.57 -4.90 29.18
N LEU A 239 -19.23 -4.77 28.03
CA LEU A 239 -19.82 -3.54 27.51
C LEU A 239 -21.29 -3.41 27.88
#